data_4b9a49fdd528a2d7fa61adbd16f0bcd3
#
_entry.id   4b9a49fdd528a2d7fa61adbd16f0bcd3
#
_cell.length_a   1.000
_cell.length_b   1.000
_cell.length_c   1.000
_cell.angle_alpha   90.00
_cell.angle_beta   90.00
_cell.angle_gamma   90.00
#
_symmetry.space_group_name_H-M   'P 1'
#
loop_
_entity.id
_entity.type
_entity.pdbx_description
1 polymer ?
#
loop_
_entity_poly.entity_id
_entity_poly.type
_entity_poly.pdbx_seq_one_letter_code
_entity_poly.pdbx_strand_id
1 'polypeptide(L)'
;MKAGPFEIETNDLVYIPSDDTFLLAENLDIKEGQSVLEIGTGSGLVSMYASQLTEDITATDINYNALELAEKNFKKNNIDTIKLEFGDLFEPVKDKKFDVILFNTPYLPTEEEDIIDSDLNYAFDGGSDGRKIIDRFLNEVKNHLNDGGCVQIIQSSLSNTEQTLVKLDQLGFIAEVAKSEKFFFEEIVLINAYMI
;
A
#
# COMPACT_ATOMS: atom_id res chain seq x y z
N MET A 1 -17.20 11.35 -1.50
CA MET A 1 -17.57 10.44 -0.38
C MET A 1 -16.83 10.91 0.86
N LYS A 2 -17.40 10.68 2.07
CA LYS A 2 -16.68 10.99 3.31
C LYS A 2 -15.87 9.74 3.72
N ALA A 3 -14.57 9.90 3.98
CA ALA A 3 -13.63 8.83 4.33
C ALA A 3 -12.83 9.25 5.58
N GLY A 4 -13.32 8.86 6.77
CA GLY A 4 -12.77 9.33 8.04
C GLY A 4 -12.85 10.86 8.18
N PRO A 5 -11.71 11.55 8.41
CA PRO A 5 -11.68 13.01 8.51
C PRO A 5 -11.71 13.71 7.13
N PHE A 6 -11.58 12.99 6.02
CA PHE A 6 -11.41 13.53 4.68
C PHE A 6 -12.67 13.44 3.82
N GLU A 7 -12.76 14.33 2.84
CA GLU A 7 -13.71 14.24 1.73
C GLU A 7 -12.97 13.85 0.46
N ILE A 8 -13.30 12.70 -0.12
CA ILE A 8 -12.67 12.20 -1.34
C ILE A 8 -13.63 12.09 -2.52
N GLU A 9 -13.08 12.24 -3.70
CA GLU A 9 -13.68 11.84 -4.96
C GLU A 9 -13.29 10.40 -5.26
N THR A 10 -14.13 9.72 -6.03
CA THR A 10 -13.91 8.36 -6.54
C THR A 10 -14.26 8.33 -8.03
N ASN A 11 -13.72 7.39 -8.78
CA ASN A 11 -14.08 7.11 -10.16
C ASN A 11 -14.00 5.60 -10.44
N ASP A 12 -14.50 5.18 -11.59
CA ASP A 12 -14.60 3.76 -11.95
C ASP A 12 -13.28 3.15 -12.44
N LEU A 13 -12.21 3.95 -12.57
CA LEU A 13 -10.88 3.52 -13.03
C LEU A 13 -9.90 3.30 -11.90
N VAL A 14 -10.29 3.62 -10.66
CA VAL A 14 -9.45 3.55 -9.46
C VAL A 14 -10.18 2.84 -8.35
N TYR A 15 -9.46 2.01 -7.61
CA TYR A 15 -10.00 1.29 -6.45
C TYR A 15 -10.67 2.24 -5.46
N ILE A 16 -11.93 1.94 -5.13
CA ILE A 16 -12.66 2.70 -4.12
C ILE A 16 -12.21 2.22 -2.74
N PRO A 17 -11.75 3.10 -1.84
CA PRO A 17 -11.34 2.71 -0.49
C PRO A 17 -12.38 1.85 0.22
N SER A 18 -11.94 0.72 0.74
CA SER A 18 -12.74 -0.27 1.45
C SER A 18 -12.09 -0.62 2.79
N ASP A 19 -12.57 -1.66 3.46
CA ASP A 19 -12.14 -2.07 4.80
C ASP A 19 -10.62 -2.28 4.88
N ASP A 20 -9.99 -2.87 3.87
CA ASP A 20 -8.55 -3.05 3.75
C ASP A 20 -7.77 -1.73 3.76
N THR A 21 -8.27 -0.73 3.02
CA THR A 21 -7.68 0.61 2.99
C THR A 21 -7.77 1.30 4.35
N PHE A 22 -8.92 1.18 5.03
CA PHE A 22 -9.10 1.73 6.37
C PHE A 22 -8.29 0.96 7.43
N LEU A 23 -8.16 -0.37 7.27
CA LEU A 23 -7.32 -1.18 8.16
C LEU A 23 -5.87 -0.68 8.15
N LEU A 24 -5.32 -0.29 7.01
CA LEU A 24 -4.00 0.34 6.91
C LEU A 24 -4.02 1.77 7.45
N ALA A 25 -4.90 2.62 6.91
CA ALA A 25 -4.93 4.06 7.17
C ALA A 25 -5.11 4.41 8.66
N GLU A 26 -5.91 3.63 9.38
CA GLU A 26 -6.20 3.86 10.80
C GLU A 26 -5.18 3.22 11.76
N ASN A 27 -4.21 2.46 11.24
CA ASN A 27 -3.19 1.76 12.03
C ASN A 27 -1.76 2.03 11.55
N LEU A 28 -1.49 3.24 11.05
CA LEU A 28 -0.16 3.63 10.59
C LEU A 28 0.84 3.70 11.76
N ASP A 29 1.98 3.06 11.60
CA ASP A 29 3.12 3.16 12.55
C ASP A 29 4.16 4.14 12.00
N ILE A 30 3.80 5.42 12.02
CA ILE A 30 4.63 6.54 11.56
C ILE A 30 4.92 7.46 12.73
N LYS A 31 6.17 7.85 12.88
CA LYS A 31 6.62 8.86 13.86
C LYS A 31 6.88 10.20 13.15
N GLU A 32 6.74 11.26 13.89
CA GLU A 32 7.03 12.61 13.41
C GLU A 32 8.43 12.70 12.79
N GLY A 33 8.53 13.28 11.59
CA GLY A 33 9.77 13.48 10.85
C GLY A 33 10.29 12.27 10.08
N GLN A 34 9.59 11.13 10.12
CA GLN A 34 9.93 9.98 9.27
C GLN A 34 9.53 10.22 7.81
N SER A 35 10.39 9.76 6.90
CA SER A 35 10.11 9.69 5.47
C SER A 35 9.24 8.47 5.14
N VAL A 36 8.18 8.67 4.36
CA VAL A 36 7.17 7.65 4.05
C VAL A 36 7.09 7.44 2.54
N LEU A 37 7.06 6.19 2.12
CA LEU A 37 6.66 5.76 0.77
C LEU A 37 5.34 5.00 0.85
N GLU A 38 4.33 5.44 0.10
CA GLU A 38 3.16 4.63 -0.21
C GLU A 38 3.26 4.10 -1.63
N ILE A 39 3.12 2.79 -1.83
CA ILE A 39 3.04 2.12 -3.13
C ILE A 39 1.58 1.79 -3.41
N GLY A 40 1.11 2.10 -4.63
CA GLY A 40 -0.29 1.89 -5.03
C GLY A 40 -1.25 2.81 -4.28
N THR A 41 -1.05 4.13 -4.38
CA THR A 41 -1.79 5.12 -3.56
C THR A 41 -3.29 5.19 -3.88
N GLY A 42 -3.70 4.73 -5.07
CA GLY A 42 -5.10 4.73 -5.47
C GLY A 42 -5.75 6.11 -5.36
N SER A 43 -6.74 6.23 -4.49
CA SER A 43 -7.43 7.51 -4.23
C SER A 43 -6.61 8.51 -3.40
N GLY A 44 -5.44 8.11 -2.88
CA GLY A 44 -4.59 8.91 -1.99
C GLY A 44 -4.99 8.86 -0.51
N LEU A 45 -5.96 8.04 -0.12
CA LEU A 45 -6.51 8.07 1.23
C LEU A 45 -5.46 7.75 2.32
N VAL A 46 -4.67 6.70 2.13
CA VAL A 46 -3.64 6.30 3.12
C VAL A 46 -2.57 7.39 3.25
N SER A 47 -2.10 7.97 2.13
CA SER A 47 -1.18 9.12 2.15
C SER A 47 -1.78 10.34 2.87
N MET A 48 -3.08 10.60 2.73
CA MET A 48 -3.74 11.68 3.48
C MET A 48 -3.77 11.41 5.00
N TYR A 49 -3.97 10.16 5.43
CA TYR A 49 -3.82 9.79 6.85
C TYR A 49 -2.37 9.96 7.31
N ALA A 50 -1.41 9.52 6.51
CA ALA A 50 0.02 9.68 6.80
C ALA A 50 0.44 11.15 6.94
N SER A 51 -0.17 12.06 6.14
CA SER A 51 0.14 13.51 6.20
C SER A 51 -0.26 14.19 7.52
N GLN A 52 -1.08 13.53 8.34
CA GLN A 52 -1.36 14.00 9.70
C GLN A 52 -0.23 13.68 10.68
N LEU A 53 0.72 12.82 10.31
CA LEU A 53 1.81 12.32 11.16
C LEU A 53 3.18 12.82 10.73
N THR A 54 3.39 13.04 9.42
CA THR A 54 4.66 13.53 8.84
C THR A 54 4.40 14.36 7.58
N GLU A 55 5.38 15.20 7.20
CA GLU A 55 5.33 16.02 5.98
C GLU A 55 6.17 15.42 4.81
N ASP A 56 7.03 14.43 5.06
CA ASP A 56 7.89 13.82 4.03
C ASP A 56 7.26 12.53 3.48
N ILE A 57 6.35 12.69 2.53
CA ILE A 57 5.59 11.59 1.94
C ILE A 57 5.80 11.58 0.43
N THR A 58 6.15 10.40 -0.10
CA THR A 58 6.11 10.09 -1.52
C THR A 58 5.07 8.98 -1.73
N ALA A 59 4.14 9.21 -2.65
CA ALA A 59 3.12 8.23 -3.02
C ALA A 59 3.27 7.86 -4.49
N THR A 60 3.25 6.58 -4.80
CA THR A 60 3.43 6.07 -6.16
C THR A 60 2.22 5.27 -6.62
N ASP A 61 1.99 5.22 -7.92
CA ASP A 61 1.02 4.33 -8.53
C ASP A 61 1.41 3.98 -9.97
N ILE A 62 1.09 2.78 -10.42
CA ILE A 62 1.24 2.34 -11.80
C ILE A 62 0.05 2.78 -12.67
N ASN A 63 -1.09 3.10 -12.04
CA ASN A 63 -2.27 3.64 -12.70
C ASN A 63 -2.23 5.16 -12.70
N TYR A 64 -2.06 5.77 -13.88
CA TYR A 64 -2.03 7.23 -13.99
C TYR A 64 -3.34 7.90 -13.53
N ASN A 65 -4.50 7.24 -13.73
CA ASN A 65 -5.78 7.74 -13.24
C ASN A 65 -5.84 7.81 -11.71
N ALA A 66 -5.11 6.94 -11.02
CA ALA A 66 -4.99 6.97 -9.55
C ALA A 66 -4.23 8.22 -9.10
N LEU A 67 -3.11 8.56 -9.75
CA LEU A 67 -2.35 9.77 -9.43
C LEU A 67 -3.17 11.05 -9.65
N GLU A 68 -3.91 11.13 -10.78
CA GLU A 68 -4.81 12.28 -11.03
C GLU A 68 -5.91 12.39 -9.98
N LEU A 69 -6.48 11.26 -9.54
CA LEU A 69 -7.51 11.23 -8.51
C LEU A 69 -6.93 11.61 -7.14
N ALA A 70 -5.78 11.05 -6.78
CA ALA A 70 -5.08 11.38 -5.54
C ALA A 70 -4.74 12.88 -5.46
N GLU A 71 -4.20 13.46 -6.54
CA GLU A 71 -3.92 14.90 -6.62
C GLU A 71 -5.17 15.76 -6.39
N LYS A 72 -6.31 15.38 -6.99
CA LYS A 72 -7.59 16.07 -6.77
C LYS A 72 -8.03 15.98 -5.31
N ASN A 73 -7.89 14.78 -4.71
CA ASN A 73 -8.25 14.55 -3.33
C ASN A 73 -7.34 15.31 -2.35
N PHE A 74 -6.04 15.39 -2.62
CA PHE A 74 -5.11 16.20 -1.83
C PHE A 74 -5.49 17.69 -1.87
N LYS A 75 -5.70 18.23 -3.07
CA LYS A 75 -6.15 19.64 -3.25
C LYS A 75 -7.46 19.93 -2.52
N LYS A 76 -8.42 19.02 -2.61
CA LYS A 76 -9.73 19.15 -1.95
C LYS A 76 -9.64 19.23 -0.43
N ASN A 77 -8.62 18.57 0.15
CA ASN A 77 -8.38 18.54 1.59
C ASN A 77 -7.26 19.50 2.04
N ASN A 78 -6.77 20.41 1.15
CA ASN A 78 -5.70 21.38 1.40
C ASN A 78 -4.38 20.71 1.85
N ILE A 79 -4.03 19.57 1.24
CA ILE A 79 -2.79 18.86 1.46
C ILE A 79 -1.88 19.10 0.25
N ASP A 80 -0.68 19.66 0.46
CA ASP A 80 0.28 20.02 -0.58
C ASP A 80 1.70 19.44 -0.34
N THR A 81 1.88 18.65 0.71
CA THR A 81 3.17 18.08 1.11
C THR A 81 3.49 16.74 0.45
N ILE A 82 2.48 16.05 -0.12
CA ILE A 82 2.64 14.71 -0.69
C ILE A 82 3.16 14.79 -2.12
N LYS A 83 4.27 14.11 -2.40
CA LYS A 83 4.85 13.98 -3.74
C LYS A 83 4.24 12.77 -4.46
N LEU A 84 3.74 12.97 -5.67
CA LEU A 84 3.20 11.91 -6.51
C LEU A 84 4.21 11.51 -7.59
N GLU A 85 4.44 10.21 -7.77
CA GLU A 85 5.36 9.67 -8.77
C GLU A 85 4.70 8.49 -9.50
N PHE A 86 4.79 8.46 -10.82
CA PHE A 86 4.25 7.41 -11.68
C PHE A 86 5.25 6.29 -11.89
N GLY A 87 4.86 5.03 -11.69
CA GLY A 87 5.66 3.85 -12.04
C GLY A 87 5.28 2.60 -11.27
N ASP A 88 5.95 1.49 -11.62
CA ASP A 88 5.72 0.17 -11.05
C ASP A 88 6.60 -0.05 -9.82
N LEU A 89 5.98 -0.34 -8.69
CA LEU A 89 6.63 -0.60 -7.40
C LEU A 89 7.70 0.47 -7.04
N PHE A 90 8.97 0.09 -7.03
CA PHE A 90 10.08 0.95 -6.63
C PHE A 90 10.76 1.71 -7.80
N GLU A 91 10.33 1.49 -9.05
CA GLU A 91 10.95 2.15 -10.22
C GLU A 91 11.04 3.68 -10.09
N PRO A 92 9.99 4.40 -9.63
CA PRO A 92 10.06 5.85 -9.49
C PRO A 92 11.03 6.34 -8.41
N VAL A 93 11.37 5.46 -7.46
CA VAL A 93 12.13 5.77 -6.25
C VAL A 93 13.40 4.90 -6.11
N LYS A 94 13.91 4.34 -7.21
CA LYS A 94 15.01 3.35 -7.23
C LYS A 94 16.27 3.73 -6.45
N ASP A 95 16.54 5.03 -6.31
CA ASP A 95 17.74 5.54 -5.63
C ASP A 95 17.43 6.13 -4.24
N LYS A 96 16.21 5.92 -3.74
CA LYS A 96 15.74 6.47 -2.46
C LYS A 96 15.52 5.38 -1.43
N LYS A 97 15.65 5.78 -0.15
CA LYS A 97 15.27 4.98 1.01
C LYS A 97 14.32 5.76 1.88
N PHE A 98 13.47 5.04 2.59
CA PHE A 98 12.41 5.59 3.44
C PHE A 98 12.46 4.96 4.83
N ASP A 99 11.91 5.64 5.82
CA ASP A 99 11.78 5.11 7.17
C ASP A 99 10.56 4.20 7.31
N VAL A 100 9.51 4.49 6.55
CA VAL A 100 8.28 3.68 6.51
C VAL A 100 7.85 3.44 5.06
N ILE A 101 7.51 2.21 4.74
CA ILE A 101 6.94 1.82 3.45
C ILE A 101 5.57 1.20 3.69
N LEU A 102 4.55 1.76 3.03
CA LEU A 102 3.15 1.35 3.11
C LEU A 102 2.73 0.71 1.79
N PHE A 103 2.07 -0.43 1.84
CA PHE A 103 1.54 -1.07 0.65
C PHE A 103 0.24 -1.85 0.92
N ASN A 104 -0.86 -1.34 0.43
CA ASN A 104 -2.07 -2.14 0.27
C ASN A 104 -1.93 -2.93 -1.04
N THR A 105 -1.56 -4.19 -0.97
CA THR A 105 -1.15 -4.98 -2.14
C THR A 105 -2.34 -5.44 -2.98
N PRO A 106 -2.17 -5.66 -4.31
CA PRO A 106 -3.13 -6.41 -5.11
C PRO A 106 -2.99 -7.90 -4.77
N TYR A 107 -3.74 -8.38 -3.80
CA TYR A 107 -3.57 -9.69 -3.17
C TYR A 107 -4.58 -10.75 -3.62
N LEU A 108 -5.53 -10.42 -4.49
CA LEU A 108 -6.55 -11.40 -4.90
C LEU A 108 -5.97 -12.42 -5.87
N PRO A 109 -6.17 -13.74 -5.61
CA PRO A 109 -5.96 -14.73 -6.63
C PRO A 109 -6.90 -14.48 -7.83
N THR A 110 -6.31 -14.38 -9.03
CA THR A 110 -7.04 -14.10 -10.27
C THR A 110 -6.69 -15.14 -11.33
N GLU A 111 -7.72 -15.74 -11.92
CA GLU A 111 -7.58 -16.59 -13.10
C GLU A 111 -7.57 -15.72 -14.37
N GLU A 112 -7.10 -16.28 -15.51
CA GLU A 112 -7.05 -15.52 -16.78
C GLU A 112 -8.41 -14.97 -17.20
N GLU A 113 -9.49 -15.64 -16.80
CA GLU A 113 -10.88 -15.26 -17.11
C GLU A 113 -11.39 -14.08 -16.26
N ASP A 114 -10.73 -13.82 -15.11
CA ASP A 114 -11.10 -12.75 -14.18
C ASP A 114 -10.38 -11.43 -14.48
N ILE A 115 -9.39 -11.44 -15.41
CA ILE A 115 -8.63 -10.27 -15.79
C ILE A 115 -9.53 -9.28 -16.52
N ILE A 116 -9.68 -8.09 -15.95
CA ILE A 116 -10.45 -6.99 -16.53
C ILE A 116 -9.53 -6.21 -17.48
N ASP A 117 -10.00 -5.93 -18.70
CA ASP A 117 -9.29 -5.03 -19.65
C ASP A 117 -9.48 -3.56 -19.23
N SER A 118 -8.91 -3.21 -18.09
CA SER A 118 -9.00 -1.88 -17.47
C SER A 118 -7.81 -1.66 -16.54
N ASP A 119 -7.37 -0.42 -16.39
CA ASP A 119 -6.33 -0.03 -15.42
C ASP A 119 -6.73 -0.36 -13.96
N LEU A 120 -8.02 -0.50 -13.68
CA LEU A 120 -8.52 -0.96 -12.39
C LEU A 120 -8.00 -2.36 -12.02
N ASN A 121 -7.64 -3.18 -13.01
CA ASN A 121 -7.09 -4.53 -12.78
C ASN A 121 -5.79 -4.50 -11.95
N TYR A 122 -4.97 -3.44 -12.07
CA TYR A 122 -3.75 -3.30 -11.26
C TYR A 122 -3.99 -3.31 -9.74
N ALA A 123 -5.20 -2.94 -9.30
CA ALA A 123 -5.55 -2.91 -7.89
C ALA A 123 -5.91 -4.30 -7.30
N PHE A 124 -6.21 -5.29 -8.14
CA PHE A 124 -6.74 -6.59 -7.71
C PHE A 124 -5.84 -7.77 -8.10
N ASP A 125 -5.23 -7.71 -9.30
CA ASP A 125 -4.53 -8.85 -9.89
C ASP A 125 -3.27 -9.24 -9.12
N GLY A 126 -3.43 -10.16 -8.20
CA GLY A 126 -2.34 -10.83 -7.51
C GLY A 126 -1.78 -12.05 -8.26
N GLY A 127 -2.28 -12.37 -9.46
CA GLY A 127 -1.98 -13.61 -10.18
C GLY A 127 -2.68 -14.82 -9.57
N SER A 128 -2.40 -16.01 -10.08
CA SER A 128 -3.13 -17.24 -9.76
C SER A 128 -3.13 -17.62 -8.26
N ASP A 129 -2.16 -17.15 -7.49
CA ASP A 129 -2.04 -17.42 -6.06
C ASP A 129 -2.10 -16.14 -5.18
N GLY A 130 -2.41 -14.99 -5.80
CA GLY A 130 -2.45 -13.70 -5.10
C GLY A 130 -1.08 -13.15 -4.72
N ARG A 131 0.02 -13.73 -5.20
CA ARG A 131 1.38 -13.39 -4.74
C ARG A 131 2.25 -12.68 -5.77
N LYS A 132 1.83 -12.62 -7.02
CA LYS A 132 2.61 -12.06 -8.13
C LYS A 132 3.28 -10.72 -7.79
N ILE A 133 2.54 -9.80 -7.20
CA ILE A 133 3.05 -8.47 -6.84
C ILE A 133 3.70 -8.46 -5.45
N ILE A 134 3.12 -9.18 -4.48
CA ILE A 134 3.68 -9.33 -3.14
C ILE A 134 5.13 -9.84 -3.20
N ASP A 135 5.40 -10.89 -3.97
CA ASP A 135 6.73 -11.49 -4.04
C ASP A 135 7.74 -10.58 -4.77
N ARG A 136 7.31 -9.80 -5.79
CA ARG A 136 8.15 -8.78 -6.42
C ARG A 136 8.52 -7.68 -5.41
N PHE A 137 7.54 -7.17 -4.68
CA PHE A 137 7.74 -6.18 -3.63
C PHE A 137 8.72 -6.66 -2.57
N LEU A 138 8.52 -7.87 -2.02
CA LEU A 138 9.38 -8.45 -0.99
C LEU A 138 10.83 -8.66 -1.44
N ASN A 139 11.07 -8.88 -2.74
CA ASN A 139 12.44 -9.04 -3.26
C ASN A 139 13.23 -7.73 -3.28
N GLU A 140 12.57 -6.57 -3.27
CA GLU A 140 13.20 -5.26 -3.41
C GLU A 140 13.12 -4.39 -2.16
N VAL A 141 12.10 -4.57 -1.31
CA VAL A 141 11.74 -3.68 -0.21
C VAL A 141 12.90 -3.33 0.72
N LYS A 142 13.77 -4.30 1.04
CA LYS A 142 14.94 -4.08 1.90
C LYS A 142 15.92 -3.04 1.35
N ASN A 143 16.03 -2.92 0.02
CA ASN A 143 16.94 -1.96 -0.61
C ASN A 143 16.45 -0.52 -0.48
N HIS A 144 15.15 -0.34 -0.24
CA HIS A 144 14.48 0.95 -0.17
C HIS A 144 14.09 1.37 1.26
N LEU A 145 14.53 0.62 2.27
CA LEU A 145 14.26 0.92 3.65
C LEU A 145 15.52 1.41 4.36
N ASN A 146 15.40 2.41 5.21
CA ASN A 146 16.45 2.85 6.12
C ASN A 146 16.65 1.83 7.25
N ASP A 147 17.83 1.81 7.87
CA ASP A 147 18.11 0.95 9.03
C ASP A 147 17.12 1.27 10.17
N GLY A 148 16.50 0.24 10.73
CA GLY A 148 15.46 0.37 11.74
C GLY A 148 14.10 0.84 11.19
N GLY A 149 13.93 0.87 9.86
CA GLY A 149 12.67 1.24 9.23
C GLY A 149 11.60 0.17 9.34
N CYS A 150 10.37 0.55 9.03
CA CYS A 150 9.17 -0.27 9.12
C CYS A 150 8.49 -0.44 7.76
N VAL A 151 7.97 -1.64 7.52
CA VAL A 151 7.09 -1.93 6.37
C VAL A 151 5.72 -2.32 6.90
N GLN A 152 4.67 -1.74 6.35
CA GLN A 152 3.27 -2.10 6.63
C GLN A 152 2.61 -2.61 5.34
N ILE A 153 2.14 -3.85 5.37
CA ILE A 153 1.57 -4.55 4.22
C ILE A 153 0.16 -5.01 4.53
N ILE A 154 -0.78 -4.72 3.64
CA ILE A 154 -2.11 -5.36 3.64
C ILE A 154 -2.09 -6.52 2.65
N GLN A 155 -2.62 -7.66 3.07
CA GLN A 155 -2.91 -8.78 2.19
C GLN A 155 -4.07 -9.62 2.73
N SER A 156 -4.62 -10.50 1.86
CA SER A 156 -5.58 -11.52 2.26
C SER A 156 -4.89 -12.80 2.72
N SER A 157 -5.54 -13.56 3.60
CA SER A 157 -5.14 -14.94 3.94
C SER A 157 -5.12 -15.86 2.72
N LEU A 158 -5.86 -15.53 1.66
CA LEU A 158 -5.87 -16.27 0.39
C LEU A 158 -4.54 -16.20 -0.34
N SER A 159 -3.73 -15.16 -0.12
CA SER A 159 -2.38 -15.00 -0.67
C SER A 159 -1.27 -15.50 0.26
N ASN A 160 -1.59 -16.39 1.21
CA ASN A 160 -0.66 -17.08 2.10
C ASN A 160 0.18 -16.15 3.00
N THR A 161 -0.46 -15.64 4.06
CA THR A 161 0.18 -14.77 5.07
C THR A 161 1.44 -15.38 5.69
N GLU A 162 1.43 -16.68 5.97
CA GLU A 162 2.59 -17.36 6.56
C GLU A 162 3.83 -17.29 5.65
N GLN A 163 3.64 -17.48 4.34
CA GLN A 163 4.74 -17.36 3.37
C GLN A 163 5.33 -15.94 3.36
N THR A 164 4.52 -14.91 3.52
CA THR A 164 4.99 -13.52 3.62
C THR A 164 5.81 -13.30 4.89
N LEU A 165 5.33 -13.78 6.04
CA LEU A 165 6.06 -13.67 7.32
C LEU A 165 7.39 -14.41 7.27
N VAL A 166 7.42 -15.63 6.73
CA VAL A 166 8.66 -16.42 6.55
C VAL A 166 9.65 -15.70 5.62
N LYS A 167 9.16 -15.11 4.52
CA LYS A 167 10.01 -14.36 3.59
C LYS A 167 10.61 -13.11 4.25
N LEU A 168 9.81 -12.37 5.03
CA LEU A 168 10.29 -11.21 5.78
C LEU A 168 11.35 -11.59 6.82
N ASP A 169 11.16 -12.68 7.56
CA ASP A 169 12.16 -13.22 8.49
C ASP A 169 13.47 -13.55 7.78
N GLN A 170 13.41 -14.23 6.64
CA GLN A 170 14.60 -14.56 5.82
C GLN A 170 15.33 -13.30 5.31
N LEU A 171 14.62 -12.19 5.13
CA LEU A 171 15.20 -10.91 4.75
C LEU A 171 15.80 -10.14 5.93
N GLY A 172 15.60 -10.63 7.16
CA GLY A 172 16.11 -10.01 8.40
C GLY A 172 15.17 -8.99 9.02
N PHE A 173 13.86 -9.16 8.82
CA PHE A 173 12.84 -8.38 9.50
C PHE A 173 12.29 -9.16 10.72
N ILE A 174 11.87 -8.42 11.74
CA ILE A 174 10.92 -8.94 12.74
C ILE A 174 9.52 -8.57 12.24
N ALA A 175 8.73 -9.57 11.86
CA ALA A 175 7.42 -9.37 11.27
C ALA A 175 6.31 -10.03 12.08
N GLU A 176 5.17 -9.36 12.17
CA GLU A 176 3.97 -9.86 12.86
C GLU A 176 2.69 -9.39 12.17
N VAL A 177 1.60 -10.14 12.38
CA VAL A 177 0.27 -9.66 12.06
C VAL A 177 -0.17 -8.70 13.16
N ALA A 178 -0.14 -7.40 12.86
CA ALA A 178 -0.48 -6.34 13.82
C ALA A 178 -1.99 -6.22 14.04
N LYS A 179 -2.77 -6.38 12.96
CA LYS A 179 -4.24 -6.32 12.96
C LYS A 179 -4.81 -7.29 11.93
N SER A 180 -6.07 -7.67 12.11
CA SER A 180 -6.81 -8.41 11.09
C SER A 180 -8.31 -8.15 11.16
N GLU A 181 -8.97 -8.32 10.01
CA GLU A 181 -10.42 -8.32 9.88
C GLU A 181 -10.88 -9.59 9.19
N LYS A 182 -11.91 -10.25 9.78
CA LYS A 182 -12.42 -11.53 9.27
C LYS A 182 -13.68 -11.30 8.45
N PHE A 183 -13.63 -11.83 7.24
CA PHE A 183 -14.75 -11.92 6.32
C PHE A 183 -15.19 -13.39 6.17
N PHE A 184 -16.28 -13.63 5.43
CA PHE A 184 -16.86 -14.97 5.35
C PHE A 184 -15.90 -16.01 4.76
N PHE A 185 -15.08 -15.63 3.77
CA PHE A 185 -14.17 -16.54 3.07
C PHE A 185 -12.69 -16.21 3.22
N GLU A 186 -12.34 -15.09 3.86
CA GLU A 186 -10.96 -14.62 3.99
C GLU A 186 -10.76 -13.82 5.26
N GLU A 187 -9.49 -13.62 5.61
CA GLU A 187 -9.06 -12.70 6.63
C GLU A 187 -8.09 -11.70 5.98
N ILE A 188 -8.42 -10.41 6.06
CA ILE A 188 -7.52 -9.33 5.65
C ILE A 188 -6.62 -9.02 6.82
N VAL A 189 -5.31 -9.00 6.57
CA VAL A 189 -4.29 -8.79 7.60
C VAL A 189 -3.43 -7.58 7.31
N LEU A 190 -3.13 -6.81 8.34
CA LEU A 190 -2.07 -5.83 8.37
C LEU A 190 -0.82 -6.46 8.99
N ILE A 191 0.23 -6.57 8.22
CA ILE A 191 1.54 -7.05 8.66
C ILE A 191 2.43 -5.84 8.91
N ASN A 192 3.00 -5.75 10.12
CA ASN A 192 4.12 -4.85 10.41
C ASN A 192 5.43 -5.63 10.38
N ALA A 193 6.44 -5.10 9.71
CA ALA A 193 7.76 -5.70 9.62
C ALA A 193 8.83 -4.64 9.87
N TYR A 194 9.70 -4.87 10.86
CA TYR A 194 10.73 -3.94 11.30
C TYR A 194 12.11 -4.48 10.90
N MET A 195 12.90 -3.66 10.22
CA MET A 195 14.28 -4.02 9.86
C MET A 195 15.19 -3.91 11.08
N ILE A 196 15.93 -5.00 11.37
CA ILE A 196 16.89 -5.08 12.49
C ILE A 196 18.23 -4.45 12.05
#